data_acdc572405a7c548ec0d5765346f7e64
#
_entry.id   acdc572405a7c548ec0d5765346f7e64
#
_cell.length_a   1.000
_cell.length_b   1.000
_cell.length_c   1.000
_cell.angle_alpha   90.00
_cell.angle_beta   90.00
_cell.angle_gamma   90.00
#
_symmetry.space_group_name_H-M   'P 1'
#
loop_
_entity.id
_entity.type
_entity.pdbx_description
1 polymer ?
#
loop_
_entity_poly.entity_id
_entity_poly.type
_entity_poly.pdbx_seq_one_letter_code
_entity_poly.pdbx_strand_id
1 'polypeptide(L)'
;MGDVYELVLSADIRADVTDDELAELRWHVGEGPRPEWLPIGSDRYVETYPLGDPDDPDCEWENAEAEPVFAQRGAARRVGGALVAELVARERSDGWALTVRQELHPDDFYRLRTLLDWLGRCSVDAHAGGAGFFVGYLRFHESVEIAPLVLSNGRIHVPEDIETHTPYWEDTGL
;
A
#
# COMPACT_ATOMS: atom_id res chain seq x y z
N MET A 1 14.77 16.92 5.21
CA MET A 1 14.80 15.56 5.79
C MET A 1 13.36 15.09 5.74
N GLY A 2 13.05 14.11 4.89
CA GLY A 2 11.64 13.74 4.63
C GLY A 2 11.02 12.99 5.80
N ASP A 3 9.73 13.19 5.98
CA ASP A 3 8.92 12.45 6.94
C ASP A 3 8.88 10.96 6.54
N VAL A 4 8.97 10.07 7.54
CA VAL A 4 8.95 8.61 7.33
C VAL A 4 7.92 8.00 8.27
N TYR A 5 7.10 7.13 7.72
CA TYR A 5 6.10 6.36 8.45
C TYR A 5 6.45 4.88 8.45
N GLU A 6 6.26 4.24 9.58
CA GLU A 6 6.23 2.79 9.70
C GLU A 6 4.84 2.29 9.34
N LEU A 7 4.75 1.44 8.33
CA LEU A 7 3.58 0.63 8.05
C LEU A 7 3.78 -0.77 8.62
N VAL A 8 2.84 -1.23 9.42
CA VAL A 8 2.67 -2.64 9.76
C VAL A 8 1.29 -3.08 9.31
N LEU A 9 1.21 -4.16 8.51
CA LEU A 9 -0.03 -4.65 7.95
C LEU A 9 -0.03 -6.18 7.93
N SER A 10 -1.17 -6.77 8.31
CA SER A 10 -1.43 -8.21 8.18
C SER A 10 -2.84 -8.42 7.63
N ALA A 11 -2.97 -9.19 6.57
CA ALA A 11 -4.25 -9.45 5.94
C ALA A 11 -4.35 -10.90 5.43
N ASP A 12 -5.51 -11.50 5.59
CA ASP A 12 -5.88 -12.77 4.99
C ASP A 12 -6.66 -12.51 3.71
N ILE A 13 -6.14 -12.96 2.57
CA ILE A 13 -6.68 -12.72 1.24
C ILE A 13 -7.40 -13.97 0.76
N ARG A 14 -8.59 -13.78 0.18
CA ARG A 14 -9.42 -14.88 -0.35
C ARG A 14 -8.74 -15.58 -1.53
N ALA A 15 -9.15 -16.82 -1.77
CA ALA A 15 -8.64 -17.65 -2.87
C ALA A 15 -9.13 -17.22 -4.27
N ASP A 16 -10.19 -16.42 -4.35
CA ASP A 16 -10.84 -16.02 -5.59
C ASP A 16 -10.23 -14.76 -6.25
N VAL A 17 -9.10 -14.27 -5.74
CA VAL A 17 -8.29 -13.28 -6.46
C VAL A 17 -7.75 -13.87 -7.76
N THR A 18 -7.71 -13.06 -8.80
CA THR A 18 -7.23 -13.51 -10.11
C THR A 18 -5.72 -13.74 -10.13
N ASP A 19 -5.23 -14.54 -11.06
CA ASP A 19 -3.78 -14.77 -11.22
C ASP A 19 -3.03 -13.47 -11.54
N ASP A 20 -3.65 -12.54 -12.27
CA ASP A 20 -3.06 -11.25 -12.61
C ASP A 20 -2.95 -10.34 -11.37
N GLU A 21 -3.99 -10.28 -10.53
CA GLU A 21 -3.94 -9.55 -9.25
C GLU A 21 -2.89 -10.15 -8.31
N LEU A 22 -2.80 -11.47 -8.27
CA LEU A 22 -1.79 -12.16 -7.47
C LEU A 22 -0.38 -11.90 -7.98
N ALA A 23 -0.18 -11.85 -9.30
CA ALA A 23 1.11 -11.50 -9.90
C ALA A 23 1.52 -10.06 -9.56
N GLU A 24 0.59 -9.11 -9.61
CA GLU A 24 0.83 -7.73 -9.20
C GLU A 24 1.15 -7.64 -7.71
N LEU A 25 0.39 -8.31 -6.84
CA LEU A 25 0.69 -8.32 -5.40
C LEU A 25 2.08 -8.91 -5.12
N ARG A 26 2.46 -10.01 -5.78
CA ARG A 26 3.81 -10.59 -5.65
C ARG A 26 4.91 -9.61 -6.06
N TRP A 27 4.68 -8.84 -7.11
CA TRP A 27 5.59 -7.79 -7.49
C TRP A 27 5.69 -6.71 -6.39
N HIS A 28 4.55 -6.27 -5.84
CA HIS A 28 4.54 -5.29 -4.74
C HIS A 28 5.29 -5.77 -3.49
N VAL A 29 5.21 -7.05 -3.16
CA VAL A 29 5.96 -7.63 -2.04
C VAL A 29 7.40 -8.03 -2.42
N GLY A 30 7.84 -7.77 -3.64
CA GLY A 30 9.21 -8.04 -4.10
C GLY A 30 9.52 -9.53 -4.32
N GLU A 31 8.51 -10.37 -4.54
CA GLU A 31 8.63 -11.81 -4.80
C GLU A 31 8.56 -12.18 -6.28
N GLY A 32 8.31 -11.23 -7.16
CA GLY A 32 8.16 -11.46 -8.59
C GLY A 32 8.55 -10.27 -9.46
N PRO A 33 8.69 -10.48 -10.78
CA PRO A 33 8.90 -9.40 -11.72
C PRO A 33 7.65 -8.54 -11.84
N ARG A 34 7.82 -7.29 -12.32
CA ARG A 34 6.70 -6.42 -12.65
C ARG A 34 5.87 -7.06 -13.78
N PRO A 35 4.56 -7.24 -13.60
CA PRO A 35 3.67 -7.68 -14.67
C PRO A 35 3.54 -6.61 -15.77
N GLU A 36 3.17 -7.03 -16.99
CA GLU A 36 2.85 -6.08 -18.07
C GLU A 36 1.57 -5.30 -17.78
N TRP A 37 0.64 -5.90 -17.06
CA TRP A 37 -0.63 -5.34 -16.65
C TRP A 37 -0.74 -5.30 -15.12
N LEU A 38 -1.22 -4.16 -14.58
CA LEU A 38 -1.38 -3.90 -13.15
C LEU A 38 -2.88 -3.71 -12.83
N PRO A 39 -3.66 -4.81 -12.63
CA PRO A 39 -5.11 -4.74 -12.40
C PRO A 39 -5.51 -4.09 -11.07
N ILE A 40 -4.63 -4.11 -10.07
CA ILE A 40 -4.89 -3.47 -8.76
C ILE A 40 -4.71 -1.97 -8.86
N GLY A 41 -3.62 -1.53 -9.46
CA GLY A 41 -3.18 -0.14 -9.41
C GLY A 41 -3.31 0.64 -10.70
N SER A 42 -3.39 -0.03 -11.84
CA SER A 42 -3.44 0.60 -13.16
C SER A 42 -2.46 1.78 -13.30
N ASP A 43 -2.93 2.90 -13.82
CA ASP A 43 -2.10 4.08 -14.09
C ASP A 43 -1.68 4.86 -12.82
N ARG A 44 -2.20 4.51 -11.64
CA ARG A 44 -1.93 5.23 -10.39
C ARG A 44 -0.54 5.01 -9.82
N TYR A 45 0.24 4.04 -10.33
CA TYR A 45 1.63 3.84 -9.93
C TYR A 45 2.63 4.54 -10.84
N VAL A 46 2.15 5.27 -11.85
CA VAL A 46 2.99 5.99 -12.79
C VAL A 46 2.98 7.46 -12.41
N GLU A 47 4.11 7.98 -11.96
CA GLU A 47 4.32 9.42 -11.80
C GLU A 47 4.74 10.03 -13.13
N THR A 48 4.12 11.16 -13.46
CA THR A 48 4.52 11.96 -14.62
C THR A 48 5.25 13.19 -14.12
N TYR A 49 6.46 13.42 -14.59
CA TYR A 49 7.27 14.57 -14.22
C TYR A 49 7.73 15.36 -15.47
N PRO A 50 7.88 16.69 -15.36
CA PRO A 50 8.32 17.52 -16.45
C PRO A 50 9.82 17.38 -16.69
N LEU A 51 10.24 17.33 -17.96
CA LEU A 51 11.65 17.37 -18.38
C LEU A 51 12.13 18.81 -18.60
N GLY A 52 11.66 19.76 -17.84
CA GLY A 52 12.00 21.18 -17.96
C GLY A 52 11.16 22.05 -17.06
N ASP A 53 10.91 23.29 -17.49
CA ASP A 53 10.02 24.21 -16.79
C ASP A 53 8.56 23.76 -17.06
N PRO A 54 7.78 23.37 -16.02
CA PRO A 54 6.40 22.92 -16.18
C PRO A 54 5.47 24.01 -16.74
N ASP A 55 5.84 25.28 -16.64
CA ASP A 55 5.09 26.41 -17.17
C ASP A 55 5.40 26.68 -18.66
N ASP A 56 6.38 25.99 -19.24
CA ASP A 56 6.68 26.06 -20.66
C ASP A 56 5.65 25.19 -21.45
N PRO A 57 4.90 25.79 -22.41
CA PRO A 57 3.94 25.04 -23.22
C PRO A 57 4.56 23.92 -24.08
N ASP A 58 5.87 23.98 -24.33
CA ASP A 58 6.61 22.96 -25.07
C ASP A 58 7.34 21.98 -24.11
N CYS A 59 7.04 21.99 -22.81
CA CYS A 59 7.63 21.08 -21.83
C CYS A 59 7.29 19.63 -22.16
N GLU A 60 8.31 18.81 -22.30
CA GLU A 60 8.15 17.36 -22.43
C GLU A 60 7.89 16.76 -21.04
N TRP A 61 7.02 15.74 -21.00
CA TRP A 61 6.68 15.02 -19.77
C TRP A 61 7.11 13.55 -19.90
N GLU A 62 7.77 13.04 -18.88
CA GLU A 62 8.18 11.65 -18.81
C GLU A 62 7.43 10.94 -17.68
N ASN A 63 7.07 9.67 -17.94
CA ASN A 63 6.47 8.81 -16.94
C ASN A 63 7.57 8.05 -16.20
N ALA A 64 7.60 8.16 -14.88
CA ALA A 64 8.42 7.29 -14.05
C ALA A 64 7.97 5.83 -14.18
N GLU A 65 8.89 4.91 -14.09
CA GLU A 65 8.52 3.50 -13.96
C GLU A 65 7.79 3.28 -12.62
N ALA A 66 6.71 2.50 -12.68
CA ALA A 66 5.99 2.13 -11.47
C ALA A 66 6.90 1.29 -10.56
N GLU A 67 6.94 1.65 -9.28
CA GLU A 67 7.73 0.97 -8.26
C GLU A 67 6.83 0.14 -7.33
N PRO A 68 7.36 -0.99 -6.81
CA PRO A 68 6.61 -1.81 -5.86
C PRO A 68 6.53 -1.13 -4.48
N VAL A 69 5.37 -1.20 -3.83
CA VAL A 69 5.10 -0.47 -2.57
C VAL A 69 5.68 -1.18 -1.34
N PHE A 70 5.76 -2.52 -1.35
CA PHE A 70 6.16 -3.33 -0.18
C PHE A 70 7.48 -4.10 -0.38
N ALA A 71 8.31 -3.68 -1.32
CA ALA A 71 9.51 -4.45 -1.69
C ALA A 71 10.74 -4.18 -0.83
N GLN A 72 10.68 -3.25 0.11
CA GLN A 72 11.84 -2.94 0.95
C GLN A 72 12.20 -4.13 1.85
N ARG A 73 13.49 -4.38 2.00
CA ARG A 73 14.05 -5.49 2.79
C ARG A 73 15.29 -5.02 3.56
N GLY A 74 15.62 -5.78 4.60
CA GLY A 74 16.83 -5.56 5.40
C GLY A 74 16.61 -4.58 6.54
N ALA A 75 17.67 -3.93 6.99
CA ALA A 75 17.62 -3.02 8.13
C ALA A 75 16.84 -1.75 7.78
N ALA A 76 15.86 -1.38 8.61
CA ALA A 76 15.15 -0.12 8.52
C ALA A 76 16.11 1.07 8.77
N ARG A 77 15.82 2.20 8.15
CA ARG A 77 16.66 3.41 8.26
C ARG A 77 16.24 4.31 9.42
N ARG A 78 14.95 4.35 9.74
CA ARG A 78 14.36 5.28 10.73
C ARG A 78 13.58 4.56 11.83
N VAL A 79 12.80 3.54 11.51
CA VAL A 79 11.87 2.91 12.46
C VAL A 79 12.52 1.82 13.32
N GLY A 80 13.78 1.49 13.06
CA GLY A 80 14.51 0.40 13.74
C GLY A 80 14.09 -1.00 13.27
N GLY A 81 14.88 -2.01 13.55
CA GLY A 81 14.62 -3.40 13.17
C GLY A 81 14.73 -3.69 11.68
N ALA A 82 14.02 -4.72 11.21
CA ALA A 82 14.05 -5.15 9.82
C ALA A 82 12.72 -4.87 9.10
N LEU A 83 12.82 -4.53 7.81
CA LEU A 83 11.70 -4.41 6.89
C LEU A 83 11.46 -5.75 6.23
N VAL A 84 10.19 -6.14 6.15
CA VAL A 84 9.76 -7.42 5.58
C VAL A 84 8.45 -7.25 4.81
N ALA A 85 8.23 -8.09 3.83
CA ALA A 85 6.92 -8.38 3.29
C ALA A 85 6.92 -9.83 2.81
N GLU A 86 5.90 -10.58 3.17
CA GLU A 86 5.77 -11.99 2.82
C GLU A 86 4.33 -12.29 2.42
N LEU A 87 4.17 -13.05 1.35
CA LEU A 87 2.91 -13.55 0.86
C LEU A 87 2.95 -15.08 0.85
N VAL A 88 2.24 -15.71 1.78
CA VAL A 88 2.28 -17.16 2.00
C VAL A 88 0.94 -17.80 1.68
N ALA A 89 0.95 -18.87 0.86
CA ALA A 89 -0.24 -19.66 0.63
C ALA A 89 -0.71 -20.34 1.92
N ARG A 90 -2.01 -20.35 2.17
CA ARG A 90 -2.61 -20.98 3.35
C ARG A 90 -2.86 -22.45 3.10
N GLU A 91 -2.26 -23.33 3.91
CA GLU A 91 -2.38 -24.79 3.75
C GLU A 91 -3.77 -25.36 4.10
N ARG A 92 -4.50 -24.70 5.00
CA ARG A 92 -5.75 -25.23 5.57
C ARG A 92 -7.02 -24.52 5.11
N SER A 93 -6.89 -23.34 4.61
CA SER A 93 -7.98 -22.55 4.03
C SER A 93 -7.43 -21.95 2.75
N ASP A 94 -8.04 -22.21 1.62
CA ASP A 94 -7.63 -21.62 0.36
C ASP A 94 -7.40 -20.10 0.54
N GLY A 95 -6.45 -19.55 -0.23
CA GLY A 95 -6.10 -18.13 -0.18
C GLY A 95 -4.68 -17.87 0.34
N TRP A 96 -4.43 -16.64 0.80
CA TRP A 96 -3.08 -16.14 1.07
C TRP A 96 -3.04 -15.37 2.39
N ALA A 97 -1.91 -15.45 3.07
CA ALA A 97 -1.59 -14.61 4.23
C ALA A 97 -0.51 -13.60 3.82
N LEU A 98 -0.80 -12.32 4.00
CA LEU A 98 0.12 -11.21 3.75
C LEU A 98 0.58 -10.62 5.08
N THR A 99 1.89 -10.43 5.23
CA THR A 99 2.47 -9.65 6.33
C THR A 99 3.46 -8.65 5.76
N VAL A 100 3.33 -7.39 6.18
CA VAL A 100 4.15 -6.27 5.70
C VAL A 100 4.64 -5.45 6.88
N ARG A 101 5.93 -5.06 6.83
CA ARG A 101 6.52 -4.00 7.63
C ARG A 101 7.46 -3.18 6.75
N GLN A 102 7.09 -1.92 6.48
CA GLN A 102 7.78 -1.03 5.53
C GLN A 102 8.00 0.36 6.12
N GLU A 103 8.98 1.07 5.57
CA GLU A 103 9.13 2.53 5.70
C GLU A 103 8.51 3.19 4.47
N LEU A 104 7.61 4.16 4.69
CA LEU A 104 6.92 4.87 3.63
C LEU A 104 7.13 6.37 3.75
N HIS A 105 7.32 7.05 2.63
CA HIS A 105 7.24 8.50 2.56
C HIS A 105 5.77 8.93 2.35
N PRO A 106 5.32 10.08 2.86
CA PRO A 106 3.97 10.57 2.60
C PRO A 106 3.60 10.64 1.11
N ASP A 107 4.56 10.96 0.25
CA ASP A 107 4.37 11.00 -1.20
C ASP A 107 3.94 9.65 -1.80
N ASP A 108 4.20 8.52 -1.10
CA ASP A 108 3.81 7.18 -1.53
C ASP A 108 2.43 6.75 -1.01
N PHE A 109 1.76 7.58 -0.20
CA PHE A 109 0.49 7.20 0.41
C PHE A 109 -0.64 6.98 -0.59
N TYR A 110 -0.65 7.67 -1.72
CA TYR A 110 -1.64 7.43 -2.77
C TYR A 110 -1.51 6.01 -3.36
N ARG A 111 -0.28 5.50 -3.49
CA ARG A 111 0.00 4.12 -3.92
C ARG A 111 -0.44 3.12 -2.85
N LEU A 112 -0.08 3.41 -1.59
CA LEU A 112 -0.53 2.62 -0.46
C LEU A 112 -2.06 2.54 -0.41
N ARG A 113 -2.77 3.67 -0.56
CA ARG A 113 -4.23 3.72 -0.54
C ARG A 113 -4.85 2.78 -1.56
N THR A 114 -4.33 2.77 -2.79
CA THR A 114 -4.81 1.88 -3.85
C THR A 114 -4.71 0.41 -3.45
N LEU A 115 -3.60 0.00 -2.83
CA LEU A 115 -3.42 -1.36 -2.32
C LEU A 115 -4.32 -1.66 -1.12
N LEU A 116 -4.48 -0.72 -0.19
CA LEU A 116 -5.37 -0.90 0.97
C LEU A 116 -6.83 -1.05 0.55
N ASP A 117 -7.29 -0.29 -0.45
CA ASP A 117 -8.65 -0.40 -0.99
C ASP A 117 -8.88 -1.76 -1.67
N TRP A 118 -7.89 -2.27 -2.41
CA TRP A 118 -7.97 -3.60 -2.99
C TRP A 118 -7.93 -4.69 -1.91
N LEU A 119 -6.99 -4.62 -0.97
CA LEU A 119 -6.87 -5.57 0.15
C LEU A 119 -8.17 -5.62 0.97
N GLY A 120 -8.79 -4.46 1.22
CA GLY A 120 -10.07 -4.40 1.92
C GLY A 120 -11.15 -5.23 1.24
N ARG A 121 -11.24 -5.15 -0.09
CA ARG A 121 -12.22 -5.93 -0.89
C ARG A 121 -11.91 -7.41 -0.96
N CYS A 122 -10.63 -7.76 -1.01
CA CYS A 122 -10.17 -9.14 -1.19
C CYS A 122 -9.91 -9.88 0.13
N SER A 123 -10.01 -9.20 1.27
CA SER A 123 -9.83 -9.83 2.58
C SER A 123 -10.92 -10.88 2.88
N VAL A 124 -10.55 -11.95 3.55
CA VAL A 124 -11.47 -12.97 4.06
C VAL A 124 -12.52 -12.32 5.00
N ASP A 125 -12.12 -11.34 5.79
CA ASP A 125 -12.97 -10.66 6.78
C ASP A 125 -13.68 -9.41 6.22
N ALA A 126 -13.65 -9.18 4.91
CA ALA A 126 -14.22 -8.00 4.26
C ALA A 126 -15.69 -7.73 4.62
N HIS A 127 -16.46 -8.79 4.91
CA HIS A 127 -17.89 -8.74 5.22
C HIS A 127 -18.22 -9.08 6.67
N ALA A 128 -17.22 -9.25 7.52
CA ALA A 128 -17.46 -9.48 8.94
C ALA A 128 -18.08 -8.22 9.56
N GLY A 129 -19.30 -8.37 10.05
CA GLY A 129 -20.03 -7.28 10.70
C GLY A 129 -19.45 -6.95 12.07
N GLY A 130 -19.66 -5.72 12.54
CA GLY A 130 -19.25 -5.29 13.87
C GLY A 130 -18.29 -4.10 13.86
N ALA A 131 -17.50 -3.97 14.93
CA ALA A 131 -16.57 -2.84 15.14
C ALA A 131 -15.35 -2.82 14.18
N GLY A 132 -15.26 -3.78 13.26
CA GLY A 132 -14.12 -3.92 12.36
C GLY A 132 -12.98 -4.78 12.93
N PHE A 133 -12.02 -5.13 12.08
CA PHE A 133 -10.85 -5.92 12.42
C PHE A 133 -9.61 -5.05 12.35
N PHE A 134 -8.79 -5.08 13.39
CA PHE A 134 -7.46 -4.49 13.36
C PHE A 134 -6.57 -5.30 12.42
N VAL A 135 -6.06 -4.65 11.38
CA VAL A 135 -5.18 -5.28 10.38
C VAL A 135 -3.76 -4.71 10.40
N GLY A 136 -3.50 -3.67 11.19
CA GLY A 136 -2.19 -3.07 11.30
C GLY A 136 -2.24 -1.61 11.74
N TYR A 137 -1.17 -0.88 11.47
CA TYR A 137 -1.08 0.53 11.83
C TYR A 137 -0.12 1.29 10.90
N LEU A 138 -0.30 2.61 10.87
CA LEU A 138 0.72 3.57 10.47
C LEU A 138 1.24 4.31 11.71
N ARG A 139 2.53 4.62 11.74
CA ARG A 139 3.17 5.37 12.80
C ARG A 139 4.22 6.30 12.24
N PHE A 140 4.14 7.59 12.55
CA PHE A 140 5.26 8.51 12.27
C PHE A 140 6.50 8.07 13.06
N HIS A 141 7.67 8.04 12.44
CA HIS A 141 8.87 7.41 13.02
C HIS A 141 9.32 8.03 14.35
N GLU A 142 9.01 9.31 14.59
CA GLU A 142 9.32 10.02 15.84
C GLU A 142 8.18 9.97 16.86
N SER A 143 7.01 9.42 16.52
CA SER A 143 5.85 9.33 17.40
C SER A 143 5.79 8.00 18.13
N VAL A 144 5.24 8.02 19.34
CA VAL A 144 4.80 6.83 20.08
C VAL A 144 3.35 6.44 19.76
N GLU A 145 2.61 7.35 19.13
CA GLU A 145 1.22 7.15 18.76
C GLU A 145 1.13 6.35 17.46
N ILE A 146 0.17 5.43 17.42
CA ILE A 146 -0.15 4.65 16.24
C ILE A 146 -1.51 5.05 15.69
N ALA A 147 -1.62 5.09 14.36
CA ALA A 147 -2.87 5.20 13.65
C ALA A 147 -3.33 3.80 13.23
N PRO A 148 -4.34 3.20 13.89
CA PRO A 148 -4.76 1.85 13.60
C PRO A 148 -5.39 1.76 12.21
N LEU A 149 -5.04 0.70 11.47
CA LEU A 149 -5.71 0.32 10.24
C LEU A 149 -6.81 -0.67 10.60
N VAL A 150 -8.05 -0.33 10.26
CA VAL A 150 -9.22 -1.14 10.61
C VAL A 150 -9.97 -1.56 9.35
N LEU A 151 -10.10 -2.85 9.14
CA LEU A 151 -10.92 -3.42 8.08
C LEU A 151 -12.39 -3.45 8.50
N SER A 152 -13.25 -2.79 7.77
CA SER A 152 -14.70 -2.89 7.92
C SER A 152 -15.41 -2.65 6.59
N ASN A 153 -16.48 -3.37 6.34
CA ASN A 153 -17.30 -3.23 5.11
C ASN A 153 -16.48 -3.25 3.80
N GLY A 154 -15.47 -4.11 3.73
CA GLY A 154 -14.63 -4.25 2.54
C GLY A 154 -13.64 -3.11 2.30
N ARG A 155 -13.37 -2.27 3.32
CA ARG A 155 -12.40 -1.17 3.26
C ARG A 155 -11.46 -1.21 4.45
N ILE A 156 -10.22 -0.88 4.23
CA ILE A 156 -9.26 -0.61 5.30
C ILE A 156 -9.29 0.90 5.55
N HIS A 157 -9.78 1.28 6.71
CA HIS A 157 -9.88 2.66 7.17
C HIS A 157 -8.57 3.10 7.79
N VAL A 158 -8.13 4.28 7.41
CA VAL A 158 -7.02 5.01 8.03
C VAL A 158 -7.63 6.13 8.87
N PRO A 159 -7.15 6.41 10.10
CA PRO A 159 -7.66 7.50 10.92
C PRO A 159 -7.53 8.86 10.24
N GLU A 160 -8.53 9.73 10.45
CA GLU A 160 -8.66 11.06 9.83
C GLU A 160 -7.49 12.01 10.17
N ASP A 161 -6.85 11.85 11.33
CA ASP A 161 -5.70 12.65 11.74
C ASP A 161 -4.45 12.42 10.89
N ILE A 162 -4.31 11.24 10.30
CA ILE A 162 -3.29 10.96 9.28
C ILE A 162 -3.76 11.44 7.91
N GLU A 163 -5.03 11.29 7.59
CA GLU A 163 -5.61 11.81 6.34
C GLU A 163 -5.44 13.33 6.23
N THR A 164 -5.55 14.08 7.33
CA THR A 164 -5.41 15.55 7.34
C THR A 164 -3.97 16.05 7.25
N HIS A 165 -2.97 15.23 7.54
CA HIS A 165 -1.56 15.60 7.42
C HIS A 165 -0.97 15.35 6.04
N THR A 166 -1.74 14.75 5.12
CA THR A 166 -1.31 14.46 3.76
C THR A 166 -2.27 15.08 2.75
N PRO A 167 -1.86 16.10 2.00
CA PRO A 167 -2.72 16.79 1.03
C PRO A 167 -3.24 15.88 -0.10
N TYR A 168 -2.82 14.63 -0.15
CA TYR A 168 -3.18 13.66 -1.20
C TYR A 168 -4.33 12.70 -0.86
N TRP A 169 -4.82 12.69 0.40
CA TRP A 169 -5.98 11.87 0.76
C TRP A 169 -7.32 12.51 0.36
N GLU A 170 -7.35 13.85 0.19
CA GLU A 170 -8.58 14.59 -0.10
C GLU A 170 -9.04 14.50 -1.56
N ASP A 171 -8.15 14.18 -2.51
CA ASP A 171 -8.45 14.29 -3.96
C ASP A 171 -8.94 12.99 -4.63
N THR A 172 -9.10 11.91 -3.91
CA THR A 172 -9.73 10.69 -4.43
C THR A 172 -11.22 10.65 -4.14
N GLY A 173 -11.93 11.75 -4.42
CA GLY A 173 -13.38 11.79 -4.41
C GLY A 173 -13.97 10.69 -5.31
N LEU A 174 -14.35 9.58 -4.71
CA LEU A 174 -15.29 8.57 -5.19
C LEU A 174 -16.27 8.23 -4.06
#